data_2a7cac22a3b7b25868ab96f30709f3f8
#
_entry.id   2a7cac22a3b7b25868ab96f30709f3f8
#
_cell.length_a   1.000
_cell.length_b   1.000
_cell.length_c   1.000
_cell.angle_alpha   90.00
_cell.angle_beta   90.00
_cell.angle_gamma   90.00
#
_symmetry.space_group_name_H-M   'P 1'
#
loop_
_entity.id
_entity.type
_entity.pdbx_description
1 polymer ?
#
loop_
_entity_poly.entity_id
_entity_poly.type
_entity_poly.pdbx_seq_one_letter_code
_entity_poly.pdbx_strand_id
1 'polypeptide(L)'
;MAGDLNIYTDGACLGNPGPGGWGAVILDGSQKRVLHGSEFQTTNNRMEIYAVIRGLQDVPKDTSVTIFSDSTYVINTMTKGWKRNKNNDLWDILDSEVKERMISWKWVKGHAGDPLNEEADRLAHGEATGTLGKGKSMESRKKKDNALTHIDNTGAAQM
;
A
#
# COMPACT_ATOMS: atom_id res chain seq x y z
N MET A 1 -6.84 -23.84 6.11
CA MET A 1 -7.24 -23.51 5.37
C MET A 1 -6.71 -22.38 5.03
N ALA A 2 -6.63 -22.29 4.19
CA ALA A 2 -6.00 -21.34 3.82
C ALA A 2 -6.67 -20.23 4.02
N GLY A 3 -6.44 -19.37 3.97
CA GLY A 3 -7.22 -18.43 3.79
C GLY A 3 -7.30 -17.34 4.64
N ASP A 4 -6.75 -17.28 5.63
CA ASP A 4 -6.93 -16.14 6.47
C ASP A 4 -5.75 -15.20 6.35
N LEU A 5 -5.63 -14.65 5.16
CA LEU A 5 -4.64 -13.61 4.94
C LEU A 5 -5.27 -12.27 5.26
N ASN A 6 -4.58 -11.49 6.06
CA ASN A 6 -5.01 -10.14 6.40
C ASN A 6 -3.93 -9.17 5.96
N ILE A 7 -4.34 -8.08 5.32
CA ILE A 7 -3.40 -7.06 4.88
C ILE A 7 -3.86 -5.71 5.41
N TYR A 8 -2.98 -5.04 6.14
CA TYR A 8 -3.23 -3.69 6.65
C TYR A 8 -2.42 -2.73 5.81
N THR A 9 -3.07 -1.71 5.27
CA THR A 9 -2.43 -0.81 4.31
C THR A 9 -2.59 0.64 4.73
N ASP A 10 -1.64 1.47 4.33
CA ASP A 10 -1.75 2.90 4.53
C ASP A 10 -0.90 3.63 3.50
N GLY A 11 -1.22 4.89 3.28
CA GLY A 11 -0.48 5.77 2.39
C GLY A 11 -0.34 7.14 3.01
N ALA A 12 0.71 7.83 2.67
CA ALA A 12 0.98 9.17 3.19
C ALA A 12 1.63 10.00 2.09
N CYS A 13 1.46 11.30 2.18
CA CYS A 13 2.06 12.21 1.21
C CYS A 13 2.35 13.55 1.87
N LEU A 14 3.53 14.09 1.60
CA LEU A 14 3.89 15.40 2.09
C LEU A 14 3.53 16.42 1.02
N GLY A 15 2.65 17.37 1.36
CA GLY A 15 2.31 18.45 0.42
C GLY A 15 1.30 18.10 -0.67
N ASN A 16 0.89 16.95 -0.80
CA ASN A 16 -0.22 16.43 -1.63
C ASN A 16 -0.62 17.30 -2.84
N PRO A 17 0.15 17.38 -3.94
CA PRO A 17 1.17 16.39 -4.30
C PRO A 17 2.54 16.67 -3.69
N GLY A 18 3.34 15.65 -3.68
CA GLY A 18 4.69 15.75 -3.17
C GLY A 18 5.24 14.36 -2.92
N PRO A 19 6.33 14.27 -2.14
CA PRO A 19 6.88 12.96 -1.81
C PRO A 19 5.88 12.15 -1.00
N GLY A 20 5.72 10.89 -1.34
CA GLY A 20 4.78 10.04 -0.64
C GLY A 20 5.36 8.69 -0.31
N GLY A 21 4.64 7.97 0.52
CA GLY A 21 5.03 6.63 0.91
C GLY A 21 3.83 5.76 1.13
N TRP A 22 4.06 4.45 1.12
CA TRP A 22 3.00 3.48 1.35
C TRP A 22 3.55 2.36 2.21
N GLY A 23 2.67 1.70 2.92
CA GLY A 23 3.04 0.56 3.74
C GLY A 23 1.96 -0.48 3.73
N ALA A 24 2.36 -1.74 3.81
CA ALA A 24 1.45 -2.87 3.89
C ALA A 24 2.01 -3.89 4.87
N VAL A 25 1.16 -4.36 5.77
CA VAL A 25 1.53 -5.39 6.74
C VAL A 25 0.68 -6.61 6.42
N ILE A 26 1.32 -7.71 6.11
CA ILE A 26 0.64 -8.93 5.71
C ILE A 26 0.76 -9.97 6.81
N LEU A 27 -0.39 -10.45 7.28
CA LEU A 27 -0.42 -11.53 8.23
C LEU A 27 -0.92 -12.78 7.53
N ASP A 28 -0.11 -13.83 7.57
CA ASP A 28 -0.45 -15.11 7.00
C ASP A 28 -0.35 -16.10 8.14
N GLY A 29 -1.46 -16.29 8.84
CA GLY A 29 -1.43 -17.06 10.07
C GLY A 29 -0.57 -16.36 11.10
N SER A 30 0.45 -17.03 11.59
CA SER A 30 1.34 -16.43 12.58
C SER A 30 2.53 -15.71 11.93
N GLN A 31 2.64 -15.74 10.61
CA GLN A 31 3.75 -15.12 9.93
C GLN A 31 3.40 -13.70 9.54
N LYS A 32 4.33 -12.79 9.72
CA LYS A 32 4.11 -11.39 9.40
C LYS A 32 5.18 -10.94 8.41
N ARG A 33 4.75 -10.28 7.33
CA ARG A 33 5.66 -9.65 6.39
C ARG A 33 5.26 -8.20 6.25
N VAL A 34 6.22 -7.33 5.98
CA VAL A 34 5.92 -5.94 5.73
C VAL A 34 6.49 -5.53 4.38
N LEU A 35 5.77 -4.66 3.71
CA LEU A 35 6.21 -4.06 2.46
C LEU A 35 6.08 -2.57 2.60
N HIS A 36 6.96 -1.82 1.99
CA HIS A 36 6.87 -0.36 2.02
C HIS A 36 7.68 0.22 0.88
N GLY A 37 7.38 1.43 0.52
CA GLY A 37 8.09 2.11 -0.53
C GLY A 37 7.68 3.56 -0.62
N SER A 38 8.36 4.29 -1.50
CA SER A 38 8.11 5.72 -1.65
C SER A 38 8.01 6.09 -3.11
N GLU A 39 7.40 7.27 -3.35
CA GLU A 39 7.32 7.88 -4.66
C GLU A 39 7.74 9.32 -4.50
N PHE A 40 8.52 9.81 -5.45
CA PHE A 40 9.04 11.17 -5.36
C PHE A 40 7.94 12.21 -5.51
N GLN A 41 6.96 11.96 -6.38
CA GLN A 41 5.89 12.91 -6.63
C GLN A 41 4.59 12.16 -6.79
N THR A 42 3.69 12.30 -5.82
CA THR A 42 2.45 11.54 -5.80
C THR A 42 1.40 12.27 -4.97
N THR A 43 0.31 11.59 -4.63
CA THR A 43 -0.73 12.13 -3.76
C THR A 43 -1.06 11.11 -2.69
N ASN A 44 -1.73 11.56 -1.65
CA ASN A 44 -2.14 10.68 -0.58
C ASN A 44 -3.03 9.55 -1.12
N ASN A 45 -4.01 9.90 -1.94
CA ASN A 45 -4.93 8.88 -2.46
C ASN A 45 -4.23 7.85 -3.33
N ARG A 46 -3.25 8.28 -4.14
CA ARG A 46 -2.50 7.33 -4.94
C ARG A 46 -1.73 6.35 -4.07
N MET A 47 -1.14 6.85 -2.98
CA MET A 47 -0.39 5.98 -2.08
C MET A 47 -1.30 5.01 -1.35
N GLU A 48 -2.52 5.43 -1.01
CA GLU A 48 -3.49 4.53 -0.40
C GLU A 48 -3.86 3.38 -1.33
N ILE A 49 -4.11 3.69 -2.60
CA ILE A 49 -4.42 2.65 -3.58
C ILE A 49 -3.21 1.75 -3.80
N TYR A 50 -2.05 2.36 -3.93
CA TYR A 50 -0.84 1.61 -4.26
C TYR A 50 -0.47 0.62 -3.16
N ALA A 51 -0.68 0.99 -1.89
CA ALA A 51 -0.42 0.08 -0.78
C ALA A 51 -1.24 -1.21 -0.91
N VAL A 52 -2.51 -1.08 -1.32
CA VAL A 52 -3.35 -2.25 -1.50
C VAL A 52 -2.85 -3.09 -2.67
N ILE A 53 -2.50 -2.44 -3.78
CA ILE A 53 -1.98 -3.14 -4.94
C ILE A 53 -0.75 -3.97 -4.55
N ARG A 54 0.21 -3.32 -3.90
CA ARG A 54 1.45 -4.00 -3.57
C ARG A 54 1.25 -5.12 -2.56
N GLY A 55 0.34 -4.90 -1.60
CA GLY A 55 0.01 -5.96 -0.65
C GLY A 55 -0.58 -7.17 -1.35
N LEU A 56 -1.52 -6.94 -2.26
CA LEU A 56 -2.13 -8.06 -2.98
C LEU A 56 -1.15 -8.78 -3.88
N GLN A 57 -0.24 -8.04 -4.51
CA GLN A 57 0.76 -8.67 -5.38
C GLN A 57 1.69 -9.60 -4.62
N ASP A 58 1.73 -9.50 -3.30
CA ASP A 58 2.62 -10.32 -2.49
C ASP A 58 1.92 -11.55 -1.90
N VAL A 59 0.66 -11.79 -2.25
CA VAL A 59 -0.05 -12.98 -1.79
C VAL A 59 -0.52 -13.79 -2.99
N PRO A 60 -0.64 -15.12 -2.84
CA PRO A 60 -0.99 -15.96 -3.97
C PRO A 60 -2.36 -15.64 -4.53
N LYS A 61 -2.55 -15.94 -5.82
CA LYS A 61 -3.86 -15.87 -6.43
C LYS A 61 -4.74 -16.94 -5.81
N ASP A 62 -6.04 -16.78 -5.98
CA ASP A 62 -7.04 -17.74 -5.50
C ASP A 62 -7.04 -17.91 -3.98
N THR A 63 -6.65 -16.87 -3.26
CA THR A 63 -6.71 -16.88 -1.80
C THR A 63 -7.79 -15.93 -1.32
N SER A 64 -8.24 -16.16 -0.10
CA SER A 64 -9.16 -15.24 0.57
C SER A 64 -8.35 -14.25 1.38
N VAL A 65 -8.59 -12.97 1.18
CA VAL A 65 -7.81 -11.91 1.81
C VAL A 65 -8.75 -10.86 2.38
N THR A 66 -8.47 -10.40 3.57
CA THR A 66 -9.17 -9.26 4.14
C THR A 66 -8.22 -8.07 4.10
N ILE A 67 -8.68 -6.98 3.49
CA ILE A 67 -7.92 -5.74 3.41
C ILE A 67 -8.44 -4.78 4.45
N PHE A 68 -7.55 -4.29 5.31
CA PHE A 68 -7.90 -3.30 6.33
C PHE A 68 -7.26 -1.97 5.91
N SER A 69 -8.05 -0.92 5.82
CA SER A 69 -7.56 0.39 5.42
C SER A 69 -8.35 1.47 6.15
N ASP A 70 -7.69 2.56 6.50
CA ASP A 70 -8.39 3.70 7.06
C ASP A 70 -8.80 4.71 5.98
N SER A 71 -8.54 4.40 4.72
CA SER A 71 -8.90 5.28 3.62
C SER A 71 -10.36 5.04 3.22
N THR A 72 -11.23 5.98 3.53
CA THR A 72 -12.61 5.87 3.07
C THR A 72 -12.69 5.95 1.55
N TYR A 73 -11.74 6.66 0.93
CA TYR A 73 -11.67 6.75 -0.52
C TYR A 73 -11.49 5.36 -1.15
N VAL A 74 -10.54 4.58 -0.66
CA VAL A 74 -10.30 3.25 -1.20
C VAL A 74 -11.46 2.32 -0.86
N ILE A 75 -11.84 2.27 0.40
CA ILE A 75 -12.87 1.33 0.85
C ILE A 75 -14.19 1.59 0.13
N ASN A 76 -14.61 2.85 0.04
CA ASN A 76 -15.91 3.14 -0.55
C ASN A 76 -15.91 3.04 -2.07
N THR A 77 -14.77 3.30 -2.71
CA THR A 77 -14.69 3.08 -4.15
C THR A 77 -14.86 1.60 -4.45
N MET A 78 -14.24 0.74 -3.66
CA MET A 78 -14.29 -0.70 -3.93
C MET A 78 -15.57 -1.36 -3.44
N THR A 79 -16.22 -0.83 -2.40
CA THR A 79 -17.40 -1.47 -1.83
C THR A 79 -18.70 -0.79 -2.21
N LYS A 80 -18.67 0.52 -2.47
CA LYS A 80 -19.89 1.27 -2.77
C LYS A 80 -19.92 1.80 -4.19
N GLY A 81 -18.90 1.50 -4.97
CA GLY A 81 -18.88 1.93 -6.36
C GLY A 81 -18.76 3.43 -6.55
N TRP A 82 -18.01 4.10 -5.67
CA TRP A 82 -17.80 5.53 -5.85
C TRP A 82 -17.18 5.79 -7.22
N LYS A 83 -17.55 6.91 -7.81
CA LYS A 83 -17.12 7.23 -9.15
C LYS A 83 -15.60 7.42 -9.21
N ARG A 84 -15.01 6.90 -10.27
CA ARG A 84 -13.56 6.93 -10.44
C ARG A 84 -13.19 7.99 -11.45
N ASN A 85 -13.01 9.24 -11.00
CA ASN A 85 -12.64 10.33 -11.87
C ASN A 85 -11.15 10.49 -12.03
N LYS A 86 -10.36 9.94 -11.11
CA LYS A 86 -8.91 10.08 -11.11
C LYS A 86 -8.27 8.76 -10.75
N ASN A 87 -6.98 8.66 -11.02
CA ASN A 87 -6.16 7.51 -10.61
C ASN A 87 -6.58 6.23 -11.33
N ASN A 88 -7.13 6.36 -12.54
CA ASN A 88 -7.63 5.19 -13.25
C ASN A 88 -6.53 4.19 -13.60
N ASP A 89 -5.30 4.65 -13.77
CA ASP A 89 -4.18 3.76 -13.97
C ASP A 89 -4.04 2.80 -12.79
N LEU A 90 -4.16 3.31 -11.57
CA LEU A 90 -4.04 2.48 -10.38
C LEU A 90 -5.29 1.65 -10.14
N TRP A 91 -6.48 2.23 -10.37
CA TRP A 91 -7.71 1.45 -10.21
C TRP A 91 -7.75 0.26 -11.14
N ASP A 92 -7.23 0.41 -12.37
CA ASP A 92 -7.21 -0.70 -13.31
C ASP A 92 -6.30 -1.83 -12.83
N ILE A 93 -5.15 -1.48 -12.26
CA ILE A 93 -4.25 -2.49 -11.71
C ILE A 93 -4.90 -3.16 -10.51
N LEU A 94 -5.52 -2.37 -9.63
CA LEU A 94 -6.16 -2.94 -8.46
C LEU A 94 -7.29 -3.88 -8.83
N ASP A 95 -8.10 -3.49 -9.82
CA ASP A 95 -9.19 -4.37 -10.27
C ASP A 95 -8.65 -5.70 -10.75
N SER A 96 -7.53 -5.70 -11.46
CA SER A 96 -6.93 -6.94 -11.93
C SER A 96 -6.49 -7.82 -10.78
N GLU A 97 -5.91 -7.22 -9.74
CA GLU A 97 -5.45 -8.00 -8.60
C GLU A 97 -6.63 -8.55 -7.79
N VAL A 98 -7.68 -7.76 -7.65
CA VAL A 98 -8.86 -8.17 -6.90
C VAL A 98 -9.58 -9.32 -7.60
N LYS A 99 -9.58 -9.30 -8.93
CA LYS A 99 -10.27 -10.32 -9.70
C LYS A 99 -9.67 -11.72 -9.46
N GLU A 100 -8.40 -11.79 -9.12
CA GLU A 100 -7.73 -13.06 -8.94
C GLU A 100 -7.87 -13.64 -7.54
N ARG A 101 -8.53 -12.93 -6.64
CA ARG A 101 -8.62 -13.34 -5.23
C ARG A 101 -10.02 -13.09 -4.71
N MET A 102 -10.33 -13.64 -3.53
CA MET A 102 -11.58 -13.35 -2.85
C MET A 102 -11.30 -12.32 -1.78
N ILE A 103 -11.75 -11.10 -2.00
CA ILE A 103 -11.39 -9.98 -1.15
C ILE A 103 -12.54 -9.54 -0.28
N SER A 104 -12.25 -9.36 1.00
CA SER A 104 -13.16 -8.71 1.95
C SER A 104 -12.53 -7.38 2.34
N TRP A 105 -13.33 -6.32 2.39
CA TRP A 105 -12.83 -5.00 2.69
C TRP A 105 -13.31 -4.56 4.05
N LYS A 106 -12.39 -4.06 4.88
CA LYS A 106 -12.75 -3.56 6.20
C LYS A 106 -12.15 -2.20 6.43
N TRP A 107 -13.00 -1.22 6.70
CA TRP A 107 -12.53 0.10 7.07
C TRP A 107 -12.13 0.06 8.54
N VAL A 108 -10.98 0.65 8.87
CA VAL A 108 -10.56 0.80 10.24
C VAL A 108 -10.36 2.29 10.49
N LYS A 109 -10.65 2.71 11.72
CA LYS A 109 -10.46 4.10 12.06
C LYS A 109 -8.98 4.37 12.28
N GLY A 110 -8.45 5.37 11.61
CA GLY A 110 -7.03 5.68 11.73
C GLY A 110 -6.69 6.13 13.14
N HIS A 111 -5.54 5.75 13.62
CA HIS A 111 -5.03 6.12 14.94
C HIS A 111 -5.96 5.70 16.07
N ALA A 112 -6.63 4.56 15.91
CA ALA A 112 -7.55 4.08 16.91
C ALA A 112 -6.98 2.95 17.77
N GLY A 113 -5.66 2.79 17.76
CA GLY A 113 -5.03 1.81 18.62
C GLY A 113 -4.82 0.43 18.02
N ASP A 114 -5.16 0.21 16.77
CA ASP A 114 -4.88 -1.06 16.13
C ASP A 114 -3.38 -1.14 15.79
N PRO A 115 -2.64 -2.04 16.41
CA PRO A 115 -1.17 -2.05 16.23
C PRO A 115 -0.74 -2.26 14.79
N LEU A 116 -1.48 -3.06 14.03
CA LEU A 116 -1.06 -3.35 12.66
C LEU A 116 -1.40 -2.19 11.73
N ASN A 117 -2.53 -1.53 11.97
CA ASN A 117 -2.85 -0.33 11.22
C ASN A 117 -1.83 0.77 11.51
N GLU A 118 -1.42 0.87 12.76
CA GLU A 118 -0.41 1.87 13.14
C GLU A 118 0.94 1.53 12.57
N GLU A 119 1.26 0.26 12.42
CA GLU A 119 2.51 -0.13 11.78
C GLU A 119 2.51 0.27 10.31
N ALA A 120 1.41 0.03 9.60
CA ALA A 120 1.30 0.46 8.21
C ALA A 120 1.43 1.98 8.09
N ASP A 121 0.82 2.71 9.02
CA ASP A 121 0.91 4.16 9.05
C ASP A 121 2.35 4.62 9.25
N ARG A 122 3.06 4.00 10.19
CA ARG A 122 4.45 4.35 10.46
C ARG A 122 5.33 4.10 9.24
N LEU A 123 5.10 2.99 8.56
CA LEU A 123 5.87 2.69 7.35
C LEU A 123 5.60 3.72 6.25
N ALA A 124 4.33 4.06 6.03
CA ALA A 124 3.97 5.02 5.00
C ALA A 124 4.56 6.40 5.28
N HIS A 125 4.45 6.86 6.53
CA HIS A 125 5.00 8.15 6.91
C HIS A 125 6.52 8.16 6.84
N GLY A 126 7.16 7.09 7.29
CA GLY A 126 8.61 6.99 7.23
C GLY A 126 9.12 7.05 5.81
N GLU A 127 8.42 6.42 4.89
CA GLU A 127 8.80 6.48 3.48
C GLU A 127 8.56 7.87 2.90
N ALA A 128 7.44 8.50 3.22
CA ALA A 128 7.13 9.83 2.71
C ALA A 128 8.13 10.87 3.19
N THR A 129 8.58 10.74 4.44
CA THR A 129 9.51 11.72 5.01
C THR A 129 10.97 11.36 4.76
N GLY A 130 11.23 10.16 4.26
CA GLY A 130 12.59 9.70 4.04
C GLY A 130 13.32 9.33 5.33
N THR A 131 12.57 9.13 6.42
CA THR A 131 13.19 8.81 7.71
C THR A 131 13.22 7.33 8.01
N LEU A 132 12.42 6.56 7.28
CA LEU A 132 12.40 5.13 7.52
C LEU A 132 13.72 4.54 7.05
N GLY A 133 14.31 3.71 7.87
CA GLY A 133 15.58 3.11 7.49
C GLY A 133 16.79 3.95 7.84
N LYS A 134 16.60 5.19 8.29
CA LYS A 134 17.74 5.90 8.71
C LYS A 134 18.37 5.20 9.84
N GLY A 135 19.59 4.99 9.79
CA GLY A 135 20.24 4.21 10.80
C GLY A 135 20.15 2.73 10.57
N LYS A 136 19.39 2.26 9.62
CA LYS A 136 19.35 0.90 9.37
C LYS A 136 19.98 0.69 8.18
N SER A 137 20.26 0.33 7.76
CA SER A 137 20.84 0.18 6.66
C SER A 137 20.38 0.39 5.55
N MET A 138 20.50 0.71 5.10
CA MET A 138 20.03 1.06 4.15
C MET A 138 20.07 0.23 3.21
N GLU A 139 20.13 -0.55 3.18
CA GLU A 139 20.04 -1.25 2.41
C GLU A 139 19.19 -1.16 1.67
N SER A 140 18.92 -1.09 1.34
CA SER A 140 18.13 -0.84 0.70
C SER A 140 17.83 0.01 -0.02
N ARG A 141 18.14 0.48 -0.29
CA ARG A 141 17.87 1.29 -0.97
C ARG A 141 18.35 1.68 -1.80
N LYS A 142 18.80 1.38 -2.00
CA LYS A 142 18.96 1.77 -2.59
C LYS A 142 18.70 1.85 -3.40
N LYS A 143 18.81 1.76 -3.56
CA LYS A 143 18.46 1.90 -4.04
C LYS A 143 18.07 2.27 -4.75
N LYS A 144 18.25 2.21 -5.10
CA LYS A 144 17.82 2.49 -5.49
C LYS A 144 17.44 2.75 -6.15
N ASP A 145 17.62 2.78 -6.63
CA ASP A 145 17.13 2.95 -6.89
C ASP A 145 16.63 3.10 -7.45
N ASN A 146 17.03 3.03 -7.95
CA ASN A 146 16.37 3.08 -8.07
C ASN A 146 15.70 3.20 -8.66
N ALA A 147 16.00 3.22 -9.20
CA ALA A 147 15.22 3.27 -9.26
C ALA A 147 14.58 3.36 -9.83
N LEU A 148 14.87 3.23 -10.56
CA LEU A 148 14.15 3.21 -10.59
C LEU A 148 13.61 3.29 -10.94
N THR A 149 13.98 3.21 -11.54
CA THR A 149 13.36 3.11 -11.30
C THR A 149 12.68 3.01 -11.56
N HIS A 150 12.29 3.11 -11.91
CA HIS A 150 11.59 2.87 -11.82
C HIS A 150 10.96 2.80 -12.05
N ILE A 151 11.78 2.77 -12.68
CA ILE A 151 11.17 2.61 -12.47
C ILE A 151 10.78 2.55 -12.43
N ASP A 152 10.73 2.58 -12.93
CA ASP A 152 10.33 2.36 -12.59
C ASP A 152 9.96 2.45 -12.47
N ASN A 153 9.92 2.64 -12.55
CA ASN A 153 9.73 2.61 -12.26
C ASN A 153 9.38 2.79 -12.33
N THR A 154 9.60 2.99 -12.50
CA THR A 154 9.39 3.14 -12.38
C THR A 154 9.16 3.28 -12.38
N GLY A 155 9.33 3.29 -13.00
CA GLY A 155 9.30 3.46 -12.67
C GLY A 155 9.12 3.58 -12.80
N ALA A 156 9.47 3.69 -13.18
CA ALA A 156 9.36 3.82 -12.85
C ALA A 156 9.27 3.91 -12.88
N ALA A 157 9.62 4.04 -13.26
CA ALA A 157 9.51 4.07 -12.75
C ALA A 157 9.35 4.14 -12.79
N GLN A 158 9.15 4.29 -12.62
CA GLN A 158 9.01 4.38 -12.32
C GLN A 158 8.78 4.48 -12.31
N MET A 159 9.15 4.36 -13.08
CA MET A 159 8.91 4.31 -12.82
C MET A 159 8.83 4.23 -12.63
#